data_f2e3385afbea6483430e8e2e90d8ffe2
#
_entry.id   f2e3385afbea6483430e8e2e90d8ffe2
#
_cell.length_a   1.000
_cell.length_b   1.000
_cell.length_c   1.000
_cell.angle_alpha   90.00
_cell.angle_beta   90.00
_cell.angle_gamma   90.00
#
_symmetry.space_group_name_H-M   'P 1'
#
loop_
_entity.id
_entity.type
_entity.pdbx_description
1 polymer ?
#
loop_
_entity_poly.entity_id
_entity_poly.type
_entity_poly.pdbx_seq_one_letter_code
_entity_poly.pdbx_strand_id
1 'polypeptide(L)'
;MSKKEPMNNEQKFETLKQIIDSNYQLISLADNKATAILTVNGIMLTVVLAMVGLLGGIFSIENNVNIAAIVFLVAYLISCLTSITFSILTILPFQKTGIPDPKHVFYYVNILEYKDKEEYLKGLRTILNDFSSIEEEFSEQIYAISVVNLRKYKNVKWCI
;
A
#
# COMPACT_ATOMS: atom_id res chain seq x y z
N MET A 1 -30.00 -8.54 27.82
CA MET A 1 -28.60 -8.29 27.42
C MET A 1 -27.77 -9.47 27.88
N SER A 2 -27.35 -10.34 26.96
CA SER A 2 -26.49 -11.48 27.28
C SER A 2 -25.12 -10.95 27.70
N LYS A 3 -24.67 -11.25 28.92
CA LYS A 3 -23.28 -11.00 29.35
C LYS A 3 -22.39 -11.88 28.48
N LYS A 4 -21.68 -11.28 27.52
CA LYS A 4 -20.58 -11.99 26.81
C LYS A 4 -19.54 -12.38 27.85
N GLU A 5 -19.25 -13.67 27.94
CA GLU A 5 -18.10 -14.12 28.70
C GLU A 5 -16.80 -13.48 28.18
N PRO A 6 -15.90 -13.08 29.07
CA PRO A 6 -14.62 -12.51 28.65
C PRO A 6 -13.83 -13.57 27.83
N MET A 7 -13.27 -13.13 26.70
CA MET A 7 -12.44 -14.00 25.85
C MET A 7 -11.21 -14.47 26.62
N ASN A 8 -10.84 -15.73 26.44
CA ASN A 8 -9.59 -16.27 26.97
C ASN A 8 -8.39 -15.76 26.15
N ASN A 9 -7.16 -15.92 26.67
CA ASN A 9 -5.94 -15.40 26.04
C ASN A 9 -5.69 -16.02 24.65
N GLU A 10 -6.04 -17.29 24.45
CA GLU A 10 -5.93 -17.96 23.15
C GLU A 10 -6.87 -17.36 22.11
N GLN A 11 -8.12 -17.12 22.48
CA GLN A 11 -9.10 -16.47 21.60
C GLN A 11 -8.70 -15.03 21.25
N LYS A 12 -8.15 -14.29 22.22
CA LYS A 12 -7.62 -12.95 21.96
C LYS A 12 -6.46 -12.99 20.97
N PHE A 13 -5.51 -13.88 21.18
CA PHE A 13 -4.35 -14.04 20.30
C PHE A 13 -4.75 -14.38 18.87
N GLU A 14 -5.66 -15.35 18.68
CA GLU A 14 -6.18 -15.70 17.35
C GLU A 14 -6.91 -14.52 16.70
N THR A 15 -7.65 -13.74 17.48
CA THR A 15 -8.32 -12.53 16.97
C THR A 15 -7.32 -11.48 16.50
N LEU A 16 -6.27 -11.20 17.27
CA LEU A 16 -5.20 -10.26 16.91
C LEU A 16 -4.50 -10.71 15.62
N LYS A 17 -4.16 -11.99 15.52
CA LYS A 17 -3.57 -12.58 14.32
C LYS A 17 -4.48 -12.43 13.09
N GLN A 18 -5.78 -12.72 13.21
CA GLN A 18 -6.74 -12.53 12.13
C GLN A 18 -6.83 -11.08 11.66
N ILE A 19 -6.76 -10.11 12.59
CA ILE A 19 -6.77 -8.69 12.27
C ILE A 19 -5.52 -8.32 11.47
N ILE A 20 -4.33 -8.80 11.88
CA ILE A 20 -3.08 -8.58 11.15
C ILE A 20 -3.15 -9.19 9.75
N ASP A 21 -3.55 -10.44 9.63
CA ASP A 21 -3.66 -11.13 8.34
C ASP A 21 -4.64 -10.41 7.40
N SER A 22 -5.78 -9.96 7.92
CA SER A 22 -6.75 -9.16 7.18
C SER A 22 -6.15 -7.84 6.68
N ASN A 23 -5.37 -7.14 7.52
CA ASN A 23 -4.69 -5.91 7.14
C ASN A 23 -3.64 -6.14 6.03
N TYR A 24 -2.86 -7.23 6.10
CA TYR A 24 -1.93 -7.60 5.03
C TYR A 24 -2.64 -7.93 3.71
N GLN A 25 -3.78 -8.63 3.78
CA GLN A 25 -4.62 -8.87 2.59
C GLN A 25 -5.12 -7.57 1.97
N LEU A 26 -5.50 -6.57 2.77
CA LEU A 26 -5.90 -5.25 2.28
C LEU A 26 -4.74 -4.51 1.59
N ILE A 27 -3.51 -4.59 2.12
CA ILE A 27 -2.32 -4.05 1.45
C ILE A 27 -2.13 -4.73 0.10
N SER A 28 -2.12 -6.06 0.06
CA SER A 28 -1.97 -6.83 -1.18
C SER A 28 -3.06 -6.48 -2.20
N LEU A 29 -4.30 -6.31 -1.76
CA LEU A 29 -5.41 -5.91 -2.63
C LEU A 29 -5.19 -4.50 -3.21
N ALA A 30 -4.71 -3.55 -2.43
CA ALA A 30 -4.40 -2.20 -2.90
C ALA A 30 -3.26 -2.22 -3.93
N ASP A 31 -2.20 -3.00 -3.68
CA ASP A 31 -1.05 -3.15 -4.58
C ASP A 31 -1.47 -3.84 -5.90
N ASN A 32 -2.29 -4.88 -5.83
CA ASN A 32 -2.82 -5.56 -7.00
C ASN A 32 -3.71 -4.64 -7.86
N LYS A 33 -4.58 -3.83 -7.23
CA LYS A 33 -5.39 -2.83 -7.95
C LYS A 33 -4.51 -1.78 -8.63
N ALA A 34 -3.52 -1.24 -7.92
CA ALA A 34 -2.60 -0.26 -8.48
C ALA A 34 -1.79 -0.84 -9.65
N THR A 35 -1.33 -2.09 -9.54
CA THR A 35 -0.62 -2.81 -10.62
C THR A 35 -1.52 -3.03 -11.83
N ALA A 36 -2.78 -3.43 -11.63
CA ALA A 36 -3.73 -3.60 -12.73
C ALA A 36 -3.98 -2.28 -13.47
N ILE A 37 -4.20 -1.17 -12.72
CA ILE A 37 -4.39 0.15 -13.31
C ILE A 37 -3.13 0.61 -14.07
N LEU A 38 -1.95 0.40 -13.50
CA LEU A 38 -0.67 0.72 -14.14
C LEU A 38 -0.50 -0.04 -15.46
N THR A 39 -0.83 -1.33 -15.47
CA THR A 39 -0.75 -2.18 -16.67
C THR A 39 -1.70 -1.71 -17.76
N VAL A 40 -2.97 -1.44 -17.40
CA VAL A 40 -3.97 -0.95 -18.36
C VAL A 40 -3.55 0.40 -18.94
N ASN A 41 -3.13 1.35 -18.09
CA ASN A 41 -2.66 2.65 -18.54
C ASN A 41 -1.43 2.55 -19.45
N GLY A 42 -0.50 1.65 -19.15
CA GLY A 42 0.67 1.39 -19.99
C GLY A 42 0.31 0.88 -21.38
N ILE A 43 -0.62 -0.09 -21.45
CA ILE A 43 -1.12 -0.62 -22.73
C ILE A 43 -1.85 0.48 -23.52
N MET A 44 -2.76 1.20 -22.88
CA MET A 44 -3.53 2.27 -23.52
C MET A 44 -2.64 3.39 -24.03
N LEU A 45 -1.64 3.80 -23.26
CA LEU A 45 -0.66 4.79 -23.67
C LEU A 45 0.11 4.34 -24.92
N THR A 46 0.53 3.08 -24.97
CA THR A 46 1.25 2.51 -26.12
C THR A 46 0.37 2.53 -27.37
N VAL A 47 -0.90 2.11 -27.25
CA VAL A 47 -1.86 2.11 -28.36
C VAL A 47 -2.11 3.54 -28.88
N VAL A 48 -2.34 4.50 -27.99
CA VAL A 48 -2.57 5.90 -28.37
C VAL A 48 -1.34 6.49 -29.07
N LEU A 49 -0.14 6.25 -28.56
CA LEU A 49 1.09 6.73 -29.20
C LEU A 49 1.32 6.09 -30.57
N ALA A 50 1.02 4.80 -30.72
CA ALA A 50 1.10 4.12 -32.01
C ALA A 50 0.11 4.71 -33.01
N MET A 51 -1.13 4.99 -32.59
CA MET A 51 -2.13 5.63 -33.45
C MET A 51 -1.71 7.05 -33.85
N VAL A 52 -1.17 7.85 -32.94
CA VAL A 52 -0.65 9.17 -33.27
C VAL A 52 0.50 9.09 -34.25
N GLY A 53 1.40 8.12 -34.12
CA GLY A 53 2.50 7.88 -35.05
C GLY A 53 2.03 7.50 -36.44
N LEU A 54 1.01 6.65 -36.55
CA LEU A 54 0.41 6.23 -37.85
C LEU A 54 -0.36 7.36 -38.51
N LEU A 55 -1.07 8.18 -37.74
CA LEU A 55 -1.95 9.23 -38.23
C LEU A 55 -1.26 10.60 -38.32
N GLY A 56 0.00 10.68 -37.89
CA GLY A 56 0.76 11.95 -37.81
C GLY A 56 0.84 12.73 -39.12
N GLY A 57 0.76 12.04 -40.27
CA GLY A 57 0.65 12.70 -41.58
C GLY A 57 -0.74 13.31 -41.88
N ILE A 58 -1.78 12.97 -41.12
CA ILE A 58 -3.16 13.45 -41.30
C ILE A 58 -3.43 14.70 -40.40
N PHE A 59 -2.63 14.91 -39.35
CA PHE A 59 -2.75 16.06 -38.48
C PHE A 59 -2.06 17.31 -39.08
N SER A 60 -2.58 17.85 -40.19
CA SER A 60 -2.20 19.17 -40.63
C SER A 60 -2.89 20.23 -39.77
N ILE A 61 -2.11 21.21 -39.30
CA ILE A 61 -2.51 22.21 -38.26
C ILE A 61 -3.59 23.20 -38.78
N GLU A 62 -4.00 23.09 -40.04
CA GLU A 62 -4.88 24.06 -40.70
C GLU A 62 -6.37 23.95 -40.36
N ASN A 63 -6.84 22.89 -39.69
CA ASN A 63 -8.26 22.69 -39.42
C ASN A 63 -8.58 22.73 -37.90
N ASN A 64 -9.63 23.45 -37.52
CA ASN A 64 -10.11 23.56 -36.10
C ASN A 64 -10.39 22.16 -35.46
N VAL A 65 -10.71 21.15 -36.23
CA VAL A 65 -10.89 19.76 -35.77
C VAL A 65 -9.59 19.19 -35.21
N ASN A 66 -8.45 19.59 -35.79
CA ASN A 66 -7.13 19.11 -35.36
C ASN A 66 -6.70 19.73 -34.04
N ILE A 67 -7.07 20.98 -33.75
CA ILE A 67 -6.78 21.65 -32.48
C ILE A 67 -7.53 20.93 -31.34
N ALA A 68 -8.80 20.62 -31.51
CA ALA A 68 -9.58 19.89 -30.53
C ALA A 68 -8.96 18.50 -30.23
N ALA A 69 -8.54 17.77 -31.27
CA ALA A 69 -7.90 16.46 -31.12
C ALA A 69 -6.57 16.56 -30.33
N ILE A 70 -5.78 17.59 -30.59
CA ILE A 70 -4.53 17.85 -29.85
C ILE A 70 -4.82 18.15 -28.37
N VAL A 71 -5.81 18.98 -28.07
CA VAL A 71 -6.23 19.31 -26.72
C VAL A 71 -6.67 18.05 -25.96
N PHE A 72 -7.51 17.19 -26.57
CA PHE A 72 -7.92 15.94 -25.99
C PHE A 72 -6.74 14.99 -25.76
N LEU A 73 -5.80 14.89 -26.69
CA LEU A 73 -4.60 14.06 -26.56
C LEU A 73 -3.74 14.53 -25.38
N VAL A 74 -3.51 15.83 -25.26
CA VAL A 74 -2.73 16.41 -24.14
C VAL A 74 -3.43 16.16 -22.80
N ALA A 75 -4.73 16.38 -22.71
CA ALA A 75 -5.51 16.11 -21.51
C ALA A 75 -5.45 14.62 -21.12
N TYR A 76 -5.57 13.71 -22.09
CA TYR A 76 -5.42 12.27 -21.89
C TYR A 76 -4.02 11.92 -21.37
N LEU A 77 -2.95 12.45 -21.94
CA LEU A 77 -1.58 12.20 -21.50
C LEU A 77 -1.35 12.66 -20.07
N ILE A 78 -1.84 13.85 -19.70
CA ILE A 78 -1.74 14.38 -18.34
C ILE A 78 -2.50 13.46 -17.37
N SER A 79 -3.70 13.03 -17.70
CA SER A 79 -4.50 12.11 -16.88
C SER A 79 -3.79 10.76 -16.70
N CYS A 80 -3.28 10.19 -17.78
CA CYS A 80 -2.55 8.93 -17.78
C CYS A 80 -1.28 9.00 -16.90
N LEU A 81 -0.47 10.05 -17.06
CA LEU A 81 0.73 10.27 -16.24
C LEU A 81 0.39 10.43 -14.75
N THR A 82 -0.69 11.14 -14.44
CA THR A 82 -1.18 11.30 -13.07
C THR A 82 -1.56 9.94 -12.46
N SER A 83 -2.36 9.15 -13.19
CA SER A 83 -2.77 7.81 -12.76
C SER A 83 -1.58 6.87 -12.56
N ILE A 84 -0.62 6.86 -13.49
CA ILE A 84 0.63 6.09 -13.37
C ILE A 84 1.41 6.50 -12.11
N THR A 85 1.55 7.80 -11.86
CA THR A 85 2.28 8.32 -10.70
C THR A 85 1.65 7.83 -9.39
N PHE A 86 0.33 7.96 -9.24
CA PHE A 86 -0.36 7.48 -8.04
C PHE A 86 -0.33 5.95 -7.89
N SER A 87 -0.36 5.21 -9.01
CA SER A 87 -0.20 3.75 -8.98
C SER A 87 1.17 3.35 -8.46
N ILE A 88 2.24 3.99 -8.94
CA ILE A 88 3.61 3.76 -8.44
C ILE A 88 3.72 4.11 -6.96
N LEU A 89 3.18 5.26 -6.52
CA LEU A 89 3.19 5.68 -5.12
C LEU A 89 2.42 4.72 -4.20
N THR A 90 1.45 3.98 -4.73
CA THR A 90 0.72 2.95 -3.99
C THR A 90 1.58 1.70 -3.79
N ILE A 91 2.28 1.26 -4.84
CA ILE A 91 3.08 0.03 -4.83
C ILE A 91 4.37 0.22 -4.01
N LEU A 92 4.94 1.42 -4.01
CA LEU A 92 6.18 1.70 -3.27
C LEU A 92 6.03 1.33 -1.79
N PRO A 93 7.02 0.61 -1.23
CA PRO A 93 7.01 0.29 0.20
C PRO A 93 7.08 1.59 1.02
N PHE A 94 6.13 1.75 1.92
CA PHE A 94 6.12 2.87 2.85
C PHE A 94 6.96 2.50 4.07
N GLN A 95 8.19 3.01 4.12
CA GLN A 95 9.00 2.97 5.33
C GLN A 95 8.67 4.24 6.15
N LYS A 96 8.00 4.07 7.27
CA LYS A 96 7.88 5.11 8.26
C LYS A 96 9.21 5.16 9.02
N THR A 97 10.15 5.98 8.54
CA THR A 97 11.32 6.38 9.29
C THR A 97 10.83 7.21 10.48
N GLY A 98 10.81 6.64 11.65
CA GLY A 98 10.44 7.36 12.87
C GLY A 98 9.27 6.72 13.63
N ILE A 99 9.31 5.40 13.87
CA ILE A 99 8.70 4.84 15.07
C ILE A 99 9.78 5.02 16.13
N PRO A 100 9.61 5.96 17.08
CA PRO A 100 10.53 6.02 18.20
C PRO A 100 10.21 4.83 19.09
N ASP A 101 11.22 4.01 19.33
CA ASP A 101 11.41 3.20 20.50
C ASP A 101 10.15 2.80 21.33
N PRO A 102 9.90 1.53 21.57
CA PRO A 102 10.86 0.51 21.95
C PRO A 102 11.13 -0.53 20.84
N LYS A 103 12.19 -1.34 21.00
CA LYS A 103 12.57 -2.41 20.08
C LYS A 103 11.43 -3.41 19.94
N HIS A 104 10.56 -3.21 18.93
CA HIS A 104 9.45 -4.13 18.65
C HIS A 104 10.00 -5.48 18.19
N VAL A 105 9.67 -6.53 18.93
CA VAL A 105 10.25 -7.86 18.71
C VAL A 105 9.69 -8.55 17.47
N PHE A 106 8.48 -8.18 17.04
CA PHE A 106 7.81 -8.81 15.89
C PHE A 106 7.97 -8.04 14.57
N TYR A 107 8.56 -6.83 14.60
CA TYR A 107 8.74 -6.04 13.39
C TYR A 107 10.15 -6.24 12.83
N TYR A 108 10.25 -6.76 11.58
CA TYR A 108 11.51 -7.20 10.98
C TYR A 108 12.62 -6.13 10.98
N VAL A 109 12.26 -4.86 10.81
CA VAL A 109 13.26 -3.75 10.83
C VAL A 109 13.87 -3.62 12.21
N ASN A 110 13.07 -3.70 13.26
CA ASN A 110 13.52 -3.56 14.63
C ASN A 110 14.30 -4.81 15.11
N ILE A 111 14.02 -5.99 14.53
CA ILE A 111 14.82 -7.21 14.77
C ILE A 111 16.28 -6.97 14.40
N LEU A 112 16.55 -6.21 13.35
CA LEU A 112 17.91 -5.91 12.88
C LEU A 112 18.61 -4.83 13.74
N GLU A 113 17.89 -4.14 14.61
CA GLU A 113 18.46 -3.16 15.55
C GLU A 113 19.05 -3.79 16.82
N TYR A 114 18.73 -5.07 17.08
CA TYR A 114 19.34 -5.82 18.18
C TYR A 114 20.80 -6.08 17.86
N LYS A 115 21.65 -5.92 18.88
CA LYS A 115 23.10 -6.07 18.74
C LYS A 115 23.51 -7.47 18.27
N ASP A 116 22.80 -8.48 18.76
CA ASP A 116 23.04 -9.87 18.42
C ASP A 116 21.77 -10.73 18.64
N LYS A 117 21.85 -11.99 18.22
CA LYS A 117 20.77 -12.96 18.37
C LYS A 117 20.39 -13.22 19.83
N GLU A 118 21.34 -13.13 20.75
CA GLU A 118 21.10 -13.44 22.17
C GLU A 118 20.29 -12.32 22.82
N GLU A 119 20.60 -11.06 22.52
CA GLU A 119 19.83 -9.89 22.97
C GLU A 119 18.39 -9.97 22.42
N TYR A 120 18.21 -10.29 21.13
CA TYR A 120 16.89 -10.49 20.54
C TYR A 120 16.09 -11.60 21.23
N LEU A 121 16.71 -12.78 21.44
CA LEU A 121 16.05 -13.90 22.12
C LEU A 121 15.64 -13.58 23.55
N LYS A 122 16.43 -12.78 24.25
CA LYS A 122 16.09 -12.31 25.59
C LYS A 122 14.87 -11.40 25.57
N GLY A 123 14.82 -10.43 24.66
CA GLY A 123 13.66 -9.55 24.46
C GLY A 123 12.41 -10.35 24.11
N LEU A 124 12.52 -11.27 23.13
CA LEU A 124 11.42 -12.13 22.71
C LEU A 124 10.84 -12.98 23.86
N ARG A 125 11.70 -13.61 24.68
CA ARG A 125 11.27 -14.39 25.84
C ARG A 125 10.56 -13.55 26.89
N THR A 126 11.00 -12.30 27.09
CA THR A 126 10.35 -11.38 28.04
C THR A 126 8.91 -11.08 27.60
N ILE A 127 8.70 -10.79 26.32
CA ILE A 127 7.37 -10.49 25.77
C ILE A 127 6.48 -11.73 25.76
N LEU A 128 7.00 -12.89 25.37
CA LEU A 128 6.23 -14.13 25.32
C LEU A 128 5.77 -14.66 26.68
N ASN A 129 6.41 -14.23 27.77
CA ASN A 129 6.02 -14.61 29.13
C ASN A 129 4.84 -13.81 29.68
N ASP A 130 4.50 -12.68 29.05
CA ASP A 130 3.41 -11.82 29.48
C ASP A 130 2.43 -11.55 28.33
N PHE A 131 1.20 -12.03 28.47
CA PHE A 131 0.19 -11.84 27.44
C PHE A 131 -0.17 -10.38 27.20
N SER A 132 -0.09 -9.52 28.22
CA SER A 132 -0.34 -8.08 28.08
C SER A 132 0.69 -7.41 27.15
N SER A 133 1.95 -7.81 27.27
CA SER A 133 3.02 -7.33 26.38
C SER A 133 2.83 -7.81 24.94
N ILE A 134 2.34 -9.03 24.73
CA ILE A 134 1.98 -9.54 23.40
C ILE A 134 0.82 -8.71 22.80
N GLU A 135 -0.22 -8.44 23.59
CA GLU A 135 -1.40 -7.67 23.16
C GLU A 135 -1.00 -6.25 22.75
N GLU A 136 -0.10 -5.61 23.49
CA GLU A 136 0.44 -4.28 23.20
C GLU A 136 1.23 -4.27 21.88
N GLU A 137 2.20 -5.17 21.72
CA GLU A 137 3.00 -5.32 20.49
C GLU A 137 2.14 -5.53 19.25
N PHE A 138 1.16 -6.43 19.33
CA PHE A 138 0.25 -6.69 18.22
C PHE A 138 -0.64 -5.49 17.90
N SER A 139 -1.12 -4.78 18.93
CA SER A 139 -1.96 -3.60 18.77
C SER A 139 -1.22 -2.47 18.07
N GLU A 140 0.04 -2.24 18.42
CA GLU A 140 0.90 -1.25 17.77
C GLU A 140 1.19 -1.62 16.31
N GLN A 141 1.47 -2.90 16.05
CA GLN A 141 1.66 -3.40 14.70
C GLN A 141 0.39 -3.23 13.84
N ILE A 142 -0.78 -3.58 14.38
CA ILE A 142 -2.08 -3.39 13.72
C ILE A 142 -2.29 -1.90 13.38
N TYR A 143 -2.01 -1.01 14.33
CA TYR A 143 -2.14 0.42 14.11
C TYR A 143 -1.22 0.92 12.99
N ALA A 144 0.06 0.53 13.03
CA ALA A 144 1.04 0.91 12.02
C ALA A 144 0.63 0.44 10.60
N ILE A 145 0.21 -0.82 10.48
CA ILE A 145 -0.26 -1.40 9.21
C ILE A 145 -1.54 -0.68 8.73
N SER A 146 -2.46 -0.35 9.65
CA SER A 146 -3.70 0.36 9.30
C SER A 146 -3.43 1.76 8.74
N VAL A 147 -2.42 2.47 9.24
CA VAL A 147 -1.98 3.77 8.69
C VAL A 147 -1.45 3.62 7.25
N VAL A 148 -0.66 2.56 7.00
CA VAL A 148 -0.17 2.23 5.65
C VAL A 148 -1.35 1.93 4.71
N ASN A 149 -2.30 1.11 5.16
CA ASN A 149 -3.52 0.79 4.41
C ASN A 149 -4.29 2.05 4.01
N LEU A 150 -4.57 2.93 4.97
CA LEU A 150 -5.30 4.17 4.71
C LEU A 150 -4.63 5.01 3.62
N ARG A 151 -3.30 5.12 3.66
CA ARG A 151 -2.54 5.87 2.66
C ARG A 151 -2.61 5.22 1.28
N LYS A 152 -2.40 3.90 1.20
CA LYS A 152 -2.48 3.15 -0.06
C LYS A 152 -3.86 3.27 -0.70
N TYR A 153 -4.93 3.12 0.08
CA TYR A 153 -6.29 3.28 -0.43
C TYR A 153 -6.61 4.72 -0.88
N LYS A 154 -6.06 5.74 -0.21
CA LYS A 154 -6.16 7.13 -0.71
C LYS A 154 -5.49 7.28 -2.07
N ASN A 155 -4.30 6.74 -2.27
CA ASN A 155 -3.61 6.81 -3.55
C ASN A 155 -4.36 6.06 -4.65
N VAL A 156 -4.84 4.83 -4.38
CA VAL A 156 -5.65 4.05 -5.33
C VAL A 156 -6.89 4.83 -5.79
N LYS A 157 -7.53 5.58 -4.89
CA LYS A 157 -8.67 6.43 -5.25
C LYS A 157 -8.33 7.51 -6.28
N TRP A 158 -7.10 7.99 -6.32
CA TRP A 158 -6.64 8.99 -7.28
C TRP A 158 -6.07 8.37 -8.58
N CYS A 159 -5.93 7.05 -8.63
CA CYS A 159 -5.54 6.34 -9.86
C CYS A 159 -6.67 6.21 -10.87
N ILE A 160 -7.93 6.27 -10.39
CA ILE A 160 -9.17 6.08 -11.17
C ILE A 160 -9.74 7.44 -11.53
#